data_be2830f478d924011aaf5f3fbb8d1aa8
#
_entry.id   be2830f478d924011aaf5f3fbb8d1aa8
#
_cell.length_a   1.000
_cell.length_b   1.000
_cell.length_c   1.000
_cell.angle_alpha   90.00
_cell.angle_beta   90.00
_cell.angle_gamma   90.00
#
_symmetry.space_group_name_H-M   'P 1'
#
loop_
_entity.id
_entity.type
_entity.pdbx_description
1 polymer ?
#
loop_
_entity_poly.entity_id
_entity_poly.type
_entity_poly.pdbx_seq_one_letter_code
_entity_poly.pdbx_strand_id
1 'polypeptide(L)'
;QQNRLQEFAAGLNFRYQGKEVEWALAQTWTQWNYPFMPSNPLDWRGRNLLNTSLSYISQQGNVRISGEIAHTAISAWSTIHAFAWAVNKKTDVSGIIRMYDAGYFSPMANAISESSNNKNEWGLFLGHQYQHTKYKRFSSYLDVFRFPKASFSQWAAGPLGWEVLSRFQWDRRKLGNYFAQLKWTHKYLADSKSPHDLLQASLDWNRPFLRFNWHGRIMWSHIESKEQLESGYLWLNDFDYHFKRFKFQMRTAWIWSGSYDTRLYAYEPSLPFSFLLPAYYDPSTRNLLLIEYKSENKLSVAL
;
A
#
# COMPACT_ATOMS: atom_id res chain seq x y z
N GLN A 1 30.93 2.20 7.44
CA GLN A 1 30.80 0.93 6.67
C GLN A 1 30.03 1.11 5.35
N GLN A 2 29.96 2.32 4.80
CA GLN A 2 29.35 2.57 3.49
C GLN A 2 30.20 1.92 2.39
N ASN A 3 29.54 1.36 1.34
CA ASN A 3 30.13 0.81 0.11
C ASN A 3 30.90 -0.54 0.23
N ARG A 4 30.58 -1.40 1.18
CA ARG A 4 31.19 -2.75 1.25
C ARG A 4 30.44 -3.82 0.46
N LEU A 5 29.10 -3.69 0.34
CA LEU A 5 28.31 -4.63 -0.45
C LEU A 5 28.24 -4.14 -1.89
N GLN A 6 28.69 -4.96 -2.82
CA GLN A 6 28.56 -4.75 -4.26
C GLN A 6 27.61 -5.81 -4.81
N GLU A 7 26.71 -5.36 -5.66
CA GLU A 7 25.74 -6.19 -6.35
C GLU A 7 25.95 -6.05 -7.86
N PHE A 8 25.96 -7.14 -8.56
CA PHE A 8 25.87 -7.22 -10.00
C PHE A 8 24.58 -7.93 -10.38
N ALA A 9 23.77 -7.32 -11.26
CA ALA A 9 22.57 -7.92 -11.78
C ALA A 9 22.57 -7.90 -13.31
N ALA A 10 22.15 -9.00 -13.92
CA ALA A 10 21.96 -9.13 -15.36
C ALA A 10 20.65 -9.85 -15.63
N GLY A 11 19.95 -9.50 -16.72
CA GLY A 11 18.68 -10.13 -17.05
C GLY A 11 18.43 -10.25 -18.53
N LEU A 12 17.57 -11.23 -18.87
CA LEU A 12 17.04 -11.44 -20.21
C LEU A 12 15.52 -11.41 -20.13
N ASN A 13 14.90 -10.85 -21.16
CA ASN A 13 13.44 -10.84 -21.29
C ASN A 13 13.07 -11.15 -22.73
N PHE A 14 12.26 -12.20 -22.92
CA PHE A 14 11.65 -12.54 -24.19
C PHE A 14 10.16 -12.26 -24.12
N ARG A 15 9.65 -11.45 -25.04
CA ARG A 15 8.24 -11.10 -25.12
C ARG A 15 7.65 -11.55 -26.45
N TYR A 16 6.52 -12.23 -26.36
CA TYR A 16 5.67 -12.53 -27.50
C TYR A 16 4.36 -11.78 -27.39
N GLN A 17 4.02 -11.04 -28.40
CA GLN A 17 2.79 -10.25 -28.46
C GLN A 17 1.89 -10.81 -29.56
N GLY A 18 0.86 -11.54 -29.14
CA GLY A 18 -0.23 -12.00 -30.00
C GLY A 18 -1.38 -10.97 -30.05
N LYS A 19 -2.46 -11.30 -30.76
CA LYS A 19 -3.63 -10.42 -30.89
C LYS A 19 -4.40 -10.28 -29.56
N GLU A 20 -4.53 -11.35 -28.80
CA GLU A 20 -5.35 -11.41 -27.58
C GLU A 20 -4.53 -11.77 -26.33
N VAL A 21 -3.32 -12.26 -26.52
CA VAL A 21 -2.46 -12.75 -25.45
C VAL A 21 -1.02 -12.25 -25.66
N GLU A 22 -0.44 -11.74 -24.62
CA GLU A 22 0.98 -11.41 -24.52
C GLU A 22 1.63 -12.34 -23.48
N TRP A 23 2.80 -12.90 -23.80
CA TRP A 23 3.61 -13.70 -22.91
C TRP A 23 4.99 -13.08 -22.77
N ALA A 24 5.55 -13.15 -21.56
CA ALA A 24 6.93 -12.78 -21.35
C ALA A 24 7.63 -13.81 -20.47
N LEU A 25 8.80 -14.26 -20.92
CA LEU A 25 9.75 -15.06 -20.14
C LEU A 25 10.88 -14.15 -19.69
N ALA A 26 11.08 -14.01 -18.39
CA ALA A 26 12.16 -13.21 -17.83
C ALA A 26 13.09 -14.09 -16.98
N GLN A 27 14.38 -13.79 -17.06
CA GLN A 27 15.39 -14.41 -16.23
C GLN A 27 16.32 -13.33 -15.70
N THR A 28 16.56 -13.35 -14.39
CA THR A 28 17.46 -12.42 -13.71
C THR A 28 18.49 -13.17 -12.91
N TRP A 29 19.75 -12.86 -13.14
CA TRP A 29 20.86 -13.35 -12.35
C TRP A 29 21.44 -12.22 -11.52
N THR A 30 21.56 -12.44 -10.20
CA THR A 30 22.13 -11.47 -9.27
C THR A 30 23.31 -12.10 -8.53
N GLN A 31 24.40 -11.38 -8.41
CA GLN A 31 25.60 -11.82 -7.71
C GLN A 31 26.05 -10.75 -6.71
N TRP A 32 26.40 -11.17 -5.51
CA TRP A 32 26.98 -10.31 -4.46
C TRP A 32 28.43 -10.68 -4.19
N ASN A 33 29.26 -9.66 -3.88
CA ASN A 33 30.66 -9.86 -3.50
C ASN A 33 30.82 -10.60 -2.16
N TYR A 34 29.83 -10.50 -1.26
CA TYR A 34 29.73 -11.26 -0.01
C TYR A 34 28.44 -12.11 0.01
N PRO A 35 28.45 -13.27 0.72
CA PRO A 35 27.23 -14.05 0.87
C PRO A 35 26.14 -13.24 1.57
N PHE A 36 24.94 -13.28 1.02
CA PHE A 36 23.75 -12.80 1.72
C PHE A 36 23.41 -13.80 2.83
N MET A 37 23.43 -13.34 4.08
CA MET A 37 23.27 -14.18 5.28
C MET A 37 22.22 -13.53 6.21
N PRO A 38 20.92 -13.64 5.88
CA PRO A 38 19.85 -13.08 6.69
C PRO A 38 19.70 -13.83 8.01
N SER A 39 19.19 -13.14 9.03
CA SER A 39 18.90 -13.72 10.34
C SER A 39 17.71 -14.69 10.32
N ASN A 40 16.74 -14.48 9.44
CA ASN A 40 15.58 -15.36 9.30
C ASN A 40 15.99 -16.66 8.55
N PRO A 41 15.78 -17.85 9.15
CA PRO A 41 16.15 -19.11 8.53
C PRO A 41 15.35 -19.47 7.26
N LEU A 42 14.20 -18.85 7.05
CA LEU A 42 13.39 -19.02 5.84
C LEU A 42 13.90 -18.18 4.66
N ASP A 43 14.83 -17.25 4.89
CA ASP A 43 15.35 -16.40 3.84
C ASP A 43 16.41 -17.11 3.03
N TRP A 44 16.47 -16.79 1.75
CA TRP A 44 17.50 -17.26 0.86
C TRP A 44 18.90 -16.83 1.34
N ARG A 45 19.88 -17.72 1.18
CA ARG A 45 21.29 -17.51 1.54
C ARG A 45 22.19 -17.85 0.38
N GLY A 46 23.21 -17.04 0.13
CA GLY A 46 24.17 -17.30 -0.93
C GLY A 46 24.76 -16.07 -1.57
N ARG A 47 25.51 -16.27 -2.64
CA ARG A 47 26.11 -15.20 -3.44
C ARG A 47 25.47 -15.03 -4.80
N ASN A 48 24.94 -16.11 -5.36
CA ASN A 48 24.39 -16.13 -6.71
C ASN A 48 22.92 -16.51 -6.64
N LEU A 49 22.07 -15.68 -7.19
CA LEU A 49 20.63 -15.85 -7.24
C LEU A 49 20.19 -15.86 -8.69
N LEU A 50 19.45 -16.89 -9.09
CA LEU A 50 18.79 -16.98 -10.38
C LEU A 50 17.28 -16.99 -10.15
N ASN A 51 16.59 -16.02 -10.71
CA ASN A 51 15.14 -15.98 -10.76
C ASN A 51 14.68 -16.11 -12.21
N THR A 52 13.67 -16.92 -12.43
CA THR A 52 13.03 -17.09 -13.72
C THR A 52 11.54 -16.87 -13.56
N SER A 53 10.90 -16.12 -14.44
CA SER A 53 9.45 -15.95 -14.41
C SER A 53 8.82 -16.04 -15.79
N LEU A 54 7.58 -16.54 -15.81
CA LEU A 54 6.70 -16.54 -16.97
C LEU A 54 5.46 -15.73 -16.62
N SER A 55 5.22 -14.66 -17.36
CA SER A 55 4.03 -13.83 -17.20
C SER A 55 3.16 -13.83 -18.44
N TYR A 56 1.89 -13.53 -18.24
CA TYR A 56 0.91 -13.39 -19.32
C TYR A 56 -0.08 -12.29 -19.06
N ILE A 57 -0.59 -11.70 -20.14
CA ILE A 57 -1.70 -10.78 -20.14
C ILE A 57 -2.63 -11.16 -21.31
N SER A 58 -3.92 -11.30 -21.04
CA SER A 58 -4.95 -11.52 -22.05
C SER A 58 -6.08 -10.54 -21.88
N GLN A 59 -6.57 -10.00 -22.98
CA GLN A 59 -7.72 -9.10 -23.01
C GLN A 59 -8.76 -9.68 -23.98
N GLN A 60 -9.93 -10.06 -23.44
CA GLN A 60 -11.05 -10.57 -24.23
C GLN A 60 -12.31 -9.76 -23.92
N GLY A 61 -12.68 -8.88 -24.84
CA GLY A 61 -13.79 -7.97 -24.63
C GLY A 61 -13.60 -7.09 -23.40
N ASN A 62 -14.48 -7.22 -22.41
CA ASN A 62 -14.48 -6.47 -21.17
C ASN A 62 -13.82 -7.22 -19.99
N VAL A 63 -13.15 -8.34 -20.27
CA VAL A 63 -12.38 -9.11 -19.27
C VAL A 63 -10.90 -9.05 -19.59
N ARG A 64 -10.09 -8.70 -18.59
CA ARG A 64 -8.64 -8.79 -18.64
C ARG A 64 -8.17 -9.79 -17.60
N ILE A 65 -7.31 -10.70 -18.03
CA ILE A 65 -6.65 -11.68 -17.16
C ILE A 65 -5.14 -11.47 -17.27
N SER A 66 -4.44 -11.53 -16.16
CA SER A 66 -2.98 -11.45 -16.12
C SER A 66 -2.43 -12.32 -15.01
N GLY A 67 -1.20 -12.73 -15.15
CA GLY A 67 -0.54 -13.50 -14.09
C GLY A 67 0.93 -13.68 -14.33
N GLU A 68 1.60 -14.12 -13.29
CA GLU A 68 3.01 -14.46 -13.30
C GLU A 68 3.26 -15.67 -12.41
N ILE A 69 4.10 -16.57 -12.90
CA ILE A 69 4.68 -17.67 -12.12
C ILE A 69 6.19 -17.45 -12.13
N ALA A 70 6.79 -17.36 -10.96
CA ALA A 70 8.21 -17.13 -10.79
C ALA A 70 8.84 -18.25 -9.93
N HIS A 71 10.08 -18.54 -10.22
CA HIS A 71 10.86 -19.58 -9.57
C HIS A 71 12.23 -19.05 -9.18
N THR A 72 12.65 -19.35 -7.97
CA THR A 72 14.01 -19.09 -7.48
C THR A 72 14.81 -20.39 -7.53
N ALA A 73 16.09 -20.34 -7.89
CA ALA A 73 16.96 -21.50 -8.12
C ALA A 73 17.07 -22.55 -7.00
N ILE A 74 16.52 -22.28 -5.82
CA ILE A 74 16.45 -23.17 -4.65
C ILE A 74 15.09 -23.89 -4.51
N SER A 75 14.34 -24.04 -5.61
CA SER A 75 13.05 -24.74 -5.66
C SER A 75 11.91 -24.05 -4.91
N ALA A 76 11.94 -22.71 -4.79
CA ALA A 76 10.84 -21.91 -4.24
C ALA A 76 10.06 -21.21 -5.35
N TRP A 77 8.74 -21.26 -5.26
CA TRP A 77 7.82 -20.72 -6.24
C TRP A 77 7.07 -19.51 -5.72
N SER A 78 6.70 -18.66 -6.63
CA SER A 78 5.81 -17.53 -6.38
C SER A 78 4.84 -17.42 -7.55
N THR A 79 3.56 -17.27 -7.26
CA THR A 79 2.57 -17.10 -8.32
C THR A 79 1.52 -16.07 -7.92
N ILE A 80 1.12 -15.26 -8.91
CA ILE A 80 0.06 -14.28 -8.79
C ILE A 80 -0.78 -14.29 -10.06
N HIS A 81 -2.10 -14.35 -9.92
CA HIS A 81 -3.03 -14.28 -11.03
C HIS A 81 -4.13 -13.29 -10.69
N ALA A 82 -4.46 -12.44 -11.65
CA ALA A 82 -5.47 -11.41 -11.50
C ALA A 82 -6.46 -11.44 -12.65
N PHE A 83 -7.70 -11.08 -12.36
CA PHE A 83 -8.68 -10.71 -13.36
C PHE A 83 -9.29 -9.34 -13.07
N ALA A 84 -9.70 -8.64 -14.11
CA ALA A 84 -10.52 -7.44 -14.04
C ALA A 84 -11.63 -7.55 -15.07
N TRP A 85 -12.85 -7.35 -14.62
CA TRP A 85 -14.05 -7.47 -15.44
C TRP A 85 -14.89 -6.21 -15.35
N ALA A 86 -15.03 -5.47 -16.46
CA ALA A 86 -15.99 -4.40 -16.60
C ALA A 86 -17.38 -5.00 -16.88
N VAL A 87 -18.11 -5.33 -15.81
CA VAL A 87 -19.44 -5.98 -15.89
C VAL A 87 -20.40 -5.14 -16.72
N ASN A 88 -20.35 -3.83 -16.54
CA ASN A 88 -21.07 -2.84 -17.35
C ASN A 88 -20.37 -1.47 -17.21
N LYS A 89 -20.93 -0.40 -17.82
CA LYS A 89 -20.37 0.96 -17.80
C LYS A 89 -20.22 1.59 -16.40
N LYS A 90 -20.80 0.97 -15.37
CA LYS A 90 -20.81 1.50 -14.01
C LYS A 90 -20.18 0.56 -12.99
N THR A 91 -19.96 -0.68 -13.33
CA THR A 91 -19.57 -1.73 -12.37
C THR A 91 -18.36 -2.47 -12.87
N ASP A 92 -17.30 -2.43 -12.06
CA ASP A 92 -16.10 -3.22 -12.26
C ASP A 92 -15.91 -4.19 -11.08
N VAL A 93 -15.46 -5.39 -11.40
CA VAL A 93 -15.10 -6.43 -10.42
C VAL A 93 -13.67 -6.88 -10.72
N SER A 94 -12.90 -7.14 -9.68
CA SER A 94 -11.52 -7.64 -9.81
C SER A 94 -11.26 -8.73 -8.80
N GLY A 95 -10.31 -9.60 -9.11
CA GLY A 95 -9.84 -10.62 -8.18
C GLY A 95 -8.37 -10.89 -8.38
N ILE A 96 -7.68 -11.27 -7.30
CA ILE A 96 -6.29 -11.67 -7.30
C ILE A 96 -6.16 -12.90 -6.42
N ILE A 97 -5.49 -13.92 -6.96
CA ILE A 97 -5.03 -15.08 -6.20
C ILE A 97 -3.51 -15.00 -6.15
N ARG A 98 -2.94 -15.17 -4.96
CA ARG A 98 -1.49 -15.15 -4.76
C ARG A 98 -1.03 -16.29 -3.87
N MET A 99 0.09 -16.89 -4.23
CA MET A 99 0.75 -17.96 -3.46
C MET A 99 2.25 -17.75 -3.55
N TYR A 100 2.87 -17.44 -2.42
CA TYR A 100 4.30 -17.16 -2.32
C TYR A 100 4.93 -18.14 -1.33
N ASP A 101 5.84 -18.96 -1.81
CA ASP A 101 6.59 -19.87 -0.94
C ASP A 101 7.45 -19.12 0.07
N ALA A 102 7.66 -19.71 1.23
CA ALA A 102 8.45 -19.09 2.29
C ALA A 102 9.93 -18.90 1.92
N GLY A 103 10.46 -19.76 1.06
CA GLY A 103 11.84 -19.67 0.56
C GLY A 103 11.99 -18.80 -0.70
N TYR A 104 10.92 -18.27 -1.27
CA TYR A 104 11.01 -17.41 -2.44
C TYR A 104 11.73 -16.11 -2.09
N PHE A 105 12.68 -15.72 -2.92
CA PHE A 105 13.42 -14.48 -2.76
C PHE A 105 13.71 -13.85 -4.12
N SER A 106 13.28 -12.61 -4.29
CA SER A 106 13.63 -11.80 -5.44
C SER A 106 13.78 -10.33 -4.99
N PRO A 107 14.99 -9.75 -5.08
CA PRO A 107 15.24 -8.36 -4.66
C PRO A 107 14.39 -7.34 -5.42
N MET A 108 13.97 -7.67 -6.63
CA MET A 108 13.21 -6.77 -7.52
C MET A 108 11.70 -7.08 -7.54
N ALA A 109 11.23 -8.08 -6.78
CA ALA A 109 9.81 -8.39 -6.73
C ALA A 109 9.05 -7.35 -5.92
N ASN A 110 7.93 -6.88 -6.48
CA ASN A 110 7.03 -5.93 -5.81
C ASN A 110 5.58 -6.29 -6.18
N ALA A 111 5.12 -7.44 -5.70
CA ALA A 111 3.75 -7.87 -5.89
C ALA A 111 2.88 -7.50 -4.67
N ILE A 112 1.56 -7.54 -4.84
CA ILE A 112 0.63 -7.32 -3.74
C ILE A 112 0.80 -8.39 -2.66
N SER A 113 1.01 -8.01 -1.43
CA SER A 113 1.11 -8.89 -0.27
C SER A 113 0.72 -8.16 1.01
N GLU A 114 0.29 -8.88 2.03
CA GLU A 114 0.05 -8.33 3.37
C GLU A 114 1.37 -8.04 4.09
N SER A 115 2.38 -8.87 3.86
CA SER A 115 3.73 -8.62 4.37
C SER A 115 4.53 -7.70 3.43
N SER A 116 5.55 -7.03 3.95
CA SER A 116 6.46 -6.20 3.16
C SER A 116 7.30 -6.99 2.15
N ASN A 117 7.27 -8.31 2.22
CA ASN A 117 8.03 -9.23 1.38
C ASN A 117 7.08 -10.18 0.67
N ASN A 118 7.30 -10.43 -0.62
CA ASN A 118 6.50 -11.34 -1.44
C ASN A 118 6.87 -12.80 -1.18
N LYS A 119 6.71 -13.29 0.05
CA LYS A 119 7.02 -14.65 0.48
C LYS A 119 6.13 -15.12 1.63
N ASN A 120 6.02 -16.46 1.78
CA ASN A 120 5.29 -17.10 2.88
C ASN A 120 3.84 -16.63 3.02
N GLU A 121 3.15 -16.45 1.90
CA GLU A 121 1.78 -15.93 1.92
C GLU A 121 0.91 -16.57 0.85
N TRP A 122 -0.31 -16.94 1.23
CA TRP A 122 -1.38 -17.30 0.32
C TRP A 122 -2.52 -16.32 0.54
N GLY A 123 -3.07 -15.77 -0.54
CA GLY A 123 -4.11 -14.77 -0.43
C GLY A 123 -5.08 -14.77 -1.59
N LEU A 124 -6.29 -14.31 -1.28
CA LEU A 124 -7.38 -14.05 -2.21
C LEU A 124 -7.91 -12.65 -1.98
N PHE A 125 -7.78 -11.80 -2.98
CA PHE A 125 -8.36 -10.46 -3.00
C PHE A 125 -9.56 -10.43 -3.95
N LEU A 126 -10.66 -9.82 -3.53
CA LEU A 126 -11.84 -9.53 -4.34
C LEU A 126 -12.18 -8.06 -4.20
N GLY A 127 -12.21 -7.35 -5.33
CA GLY A 127 -12.51 -5.93 -5.41
C GLY A 127 -13.78 -5.66 -6.21
N HIS A 128 -14.51 -4.65 -5.80
CA HIS A 128 -15.70 -4.16 -6.48
C HIS A 128 -15.69 -2.64 -6.55
N GLN A 129 -16.06 -2.07 -7.68
CA GLN A 129 -16.26 -0.64 -7.86
C GLN A 129 -17.59 -0.38 -8.56
N TYR A 130 -18.38 0.56 -8.02
CA TYR A 130 -19.63 1.00 -8.59
C TYR A 130 -19.64 2.52 -8.80
N GLN A 131 -19.77 2.96 -10.05
CA GLN A 131 -19.89 4.36 -10.44
C GLN A 131 -21.37 4.75 -10.52
N HIS A 132 -21.93 5.22 -9.38
CA HIS A 132 -23.35 5.61 -9.33
C HIS A 132 -23.66 6.75 -10.31
N THR A 133 -22.86 7.82 -10.28
CA THR A 133 -22.90 8.94 -11.22
C THR A 133 -21.47 9.35 -11.58
N LYS A 134 -21.26 10.23 -12.56
CA LYS A 134 -19.91 10.73 -12.88
C LYS A 134 -19.18 11.39 -11.69
N TYR A 135 -19.88 11.65 -10.60
CA TYR A 135 -19.35 12.31 -9.39
C TYR A 135 -19.33 11.43 -8.15
N LYS A 136 -20.06 10.31 -8.15
CA LYS A 136 -20.20 9.45 -6.97
C LYS A 136 -19.74 8.05 -7.29
N ARG A 137 -18.75 7.58 -6.52
CA ARG A 137 -18.16 6.25 -6.64
C ARG A 137 -18.21 5.55 -5.28
N PHE A 138 -18.58 4.30 -5.32
CA PHE A 138 -18.43 3.37 -4.22
C PHE A 138 -17.40 2.31 -4.61
N SER A 139 -16.47 1.97 -3.73
CA SER A 139 -15.54 0.89 -3.92
C SER A 139 -15.40 0.09 -2.63
N SER A 140 -15.23 -1.21 -2.77
CA SER A 140 -15.02 -2.11 -1.64
C SER A 140 -14.08 -3.25 -2.05
N TYR A 141 -13.39 -3.82 -1.06
CA TYR A 141 -12.67 -5.06 -1.26
C TYR A 141 -12.72 -5.94 -0.03
N LEU A 142 -12.49 -7.22 -0.25
CA LEU A 142 -12.17 -8.24 0.73
C LEU A 142 -10.81 -8.82 0.35
N ASP A 143 -9.88 -8.85 1.27
CA ASP A 143 -8.62 -9.57 1.17
C ASP A 143 -8.54 -10.62 2.28
N VAL A 144 -8.34 -11.87 1.90
CA VAL A 144 -8.20 -12.99 2.84
C VAL A 144 -6.82 -13.60 2.61
N PHE A 145 -6.06 -13.77 3.68
CA PHE A 145 -4.69 -14.23 3.57
C PHE A 145 -4.31 -15.15 4.74
N ARG A 146 -3.29 -15.96 4.52
CA ARG A 146 -2.65 -16.77 5.56
C ARG A 146 -1.16 -16.90 5.31
N PHE A 147 -0.42 -17.22 6.37
CA PHE A 147 1.02 -17.45 6.34
C PHE A 147 1.30 -18.93 6.60
N PRO A 148 1.65 -19.74 5.57
CA PRO A 148 1.80 -21.18 5.70
C PRO A 148 2.85 -21.64 6.72
N LYS A 149 3.90 -20.85 6.94
CA LYS A 149 4.97 -21.14 7.91
C LYS A 149 5.05 -20.07 8.98
N ALA A 150 5.35 -20.46 10.21
CA ALA A 150 5.69 -19.50 11.27
C ALA A 150 6.98 -18.75 10.88
N SER A 151 7.04 -17.46 11.16
CA SER A 151 8.21 -16.63 10.94
C SER A 151 8.41 -15.71 12.15
N PHE A 152 9.53 -14.96 12.16
CA PHE A 152 9.82 -14.01 13.24
C PHE A 152 8.70 -12.95 13.44
N SER A 153 7.97 -12.62 12.37
CA SER A 153 6.84 -11.70 12.41
C SER A 153 5.48 -12.37 12.58
N GLN A 154 5.45 -13.72 12.75
CA GLN A 154 4.19 -14.49 12.77
C GLN A 154 4.41 -15.78 13.57
N TRP A 155 3.94 -15.80 14.80
CA TRP A 155 4.18 -16.88 15.76
C TRP A 155 3.51 -18.20 15.40
N ALA A 156 2.45 -18.19 14.59
CA ALA A 156 1.73 -19.39 14.24
C ALA A 156 1.71 -19.61 12.73
N ALA A 157 1.98 -20.83 12.31
CA ALA A 157 1.74 -21.27 10.95
C ALA A 157 0.23 -21.42 10.72
N GLY A 158 -0.29 -20.79 9.65
CA GLY A 158 -1.63 -21.05 9.17
C GLY A 158 -2.81 -20.23 9.70
N PRO A 159 -2.69 -19.27 10.65
CA PRO A 159 -3.85 -18.46 11.01
C PRO A 159 -4.34 -17.66 9.80
N LEU A 160 -5.66 -17.60 9.67
CA LEU A 160 -6.32 -16.83 8.64
C LEU A 160 -6.45 -15.38 9.10
N GLY A 161 -5.95 -14.46 8.28
CA GLY A 161 -6.24 -13.04 8.40
C GLY A 161 -7.17 -12.56 7.30
N TRP A 162 -7.85 -11.46 7.52
CA TRP A 162 -8.67 -10.83 6.50
C TRP A 162 -8.77 -9.31 6.71
N GLU A 163 -9.03 -8.62 5.62
CA GLU A 163 -9.24 -7.20 5.59
C GLU A 163 -10.43 -6.86 4.68
N VAL A 164 -11.35 -6.05 5.18
CA VAL A 164 -12.47 -5.49 4.41
C VAL A 164 -12.35 -3.99 4.41
N LEU A 165 -12.48 -3.39 3.23
CA LEU A 165 -12.55 -1.95 3.10
C LEU A 165 -13.75 -1.55 2.25
N SER A 166 -14.44 -0.51 2.69
CA SER A 166 -15.48 0.18 1.93
C SER A 166 -15.18 1.66 1.86
N ARG A 167 -15.27 2.26 0.69
CA ARG A 167 -15.02 3.67 0.44
C ARG A 167 -16.13 4.26 -0.42
N PHE A 168 -16.63 5.40 0.02
CA PHE A 168 -17.51 6.25 -0.77
C PHE A 168 -16.78 7.54 -1.13
N GLN A 169 -16.78 7.91 -2.40
CA GLN A 169 -16.16 9.11 -2.93
C GLN A 169 -17.20 9.95 -3.65
N TRP A 170 -17.17 11.28 -3.38
CA TRP A 170 -18.02 12.25 -4.03
C TRP A 170 -17.21 13.46 -4.48
N ASP A 171 -17.07 13.61 -5.79
CA ASP A 171 -16.28 14.66 -6.43
C ASP A 171 -17.21 15.69 -7.06
N ARG A 172 -17.09 16.94 -6.66
CA ARG A 172 -17.83 18.05 -7.27
C ARG A 172 -16.89 19.19 -7.62
N ARG A 173 -16.75 19.49 -8.92
CA ARG A 173 -15.79 20.47 -9.46
C ARG A 173 -15.78 21.82 -8.74
N LYS A 174 -16.95 22.32 -8.26
CA LYS A 174 -17.07 23.63 -7.58
C LYS A 174 -17.19 23.51 -6.06
N LEU A 175 -17.59 22.36 -5.53
CA LEU A 175 -17.87 22.18 -4.11
C LEU A 175 -16.74 21.41 -3.40
N GLY A 176 -15.82 20.83 -4.16
CA GLY A 176 -14.73 20.04 -3.62
C GLY A 176 -14.97 18.54 -3.69
N ASN A 177 -14.04 17.79 -3.09
CA ASN A 177 -14.00 16.34 -3.06
C ASN A 177 -14.20 15.87 -1.63
N TYR A 178 -14.97 14.81 -1.46
CA TYR A 178 -15.28 14.21 -0.18
C TYR A 178 -15.11 12.72 -0.30
N PHE A 179 -14.55 12.07 0.70
CA PHE A 179 -14.62 10.64 0.81
C PHE A 179 -14.81 10.17 2.26
N ALA A 180 -15.51 9.08 2.41
CA ALA A 180 -15.68 8.35 3.64
C ALA A 180 -15.14 6.94 3.45
N GLN A 181 -14.43 6.42 4.43
CA GLN A 181 -13.85 5.08 4.39
C GLN A 181 -14.08 4.37 5.72
N LEU A 182 -14.38 3.10 5.62
CA LEU A 182 -14.41 2.15 6.73
C LEU A 182 -13.53 0.97 6.37
N LYS A 183 -12.64 0.57 7.28
CA LYS A 183 -11.72 -0.55 7.13
C LYS A 183 -11.78 -1.40 8.38
N TRP A 184 -11.88 -2.70 8.21
CA TRP A 184 -11.81 -3.68 9.30
C TRP A 184 -10.75 -4.72 8.96
N THR A 185 -9.79 -4.90 9.84
CA THR A 185 -8.67 -5.83 9.67
C THR A 185 -8.65 -6.79 10.85
N HIS A 186 -8.63 -8.09 10.54
CA HIS A 186 -8.45 -9.17 11.50
C HIS A 186 -7.15 -9.90 11.21
N LYS A 187 -6.18 -9.83 12.12
CA LYS A 187 -4.89 -10.49 11.93
C LYS A 187 -4.17 -10.79 13.24
N TYR A 188 -3.23 -11.72 13.17
CA TYR A 188 -2.31 -12.01 14.27
C TYR A 188 -1.10 -11.10 14.16
N LEU A 189 -0.81 -10.33 15.21
CA LEU A 189 0.42 -9.55 15.31
C LEU A 189 1.58 -10.44 15.75
N ALA A 190 2.82 -10.01 15.46
CA ALA A 190 4.03 -10.79 15.71
C ALA A 190 4.20 -11.26 17.17
N ASP A 191 3.80 -10.44 18.12
CA ASP A 191 4.04 -10.66 19.56
C ASP A 191 2.80 -11.18 20.29
N SER A 192 1.69 -11.44 19.58
CA SER A 192 0.45 -11.84 20.21
C SER A 192 0.01 -13.25 19.84
N LYS A 193 -0.41 -14.00 20.83
CA LYS A 193 -1.01 -15.35 20.66
C LYS A 193 -2.47 -15.29 20.25
N SER A 194 -3.10 -14.12 20.25
CA SER A 194 -4.48 -13.89 19.91
C SER A 194 -4.60 -12.95 18.70
N PRO A 195 -5.67 -13.08 17.90
CA PRO A 195 -5.92 -12.14 16.83
C PRO A 195 -6.25 -10.76 17.38
N HIS A 196 -5.98 -9.74 16.59
CA HIS A 196 -6.38 -8.37 16.82
C HIS A 196 -7.39 -7.95 15.74
N ASP A 197 -8.48 -7.36 16.19
CA ASP A 197 -9.45 -6.69 15.35
C ASP A 197 -9.17 -5.19 15.37
N LEU A 198 -8.83 -4.62 14.21
CA LEU A 198 -8.58 -3.20 14.03
C LEU A 198 -9.66 -2.62 13.14
N LEU A 199 -10.53 -1.77 13.69
CA LEU A 199 -11.54 -1.01 12.98
C LEU A 199 -11.05 0.41 12.78
N GLN A 200 -11.07 0.91 11.54
CA GLN A 200 -10.65 2.26 11.20
C GLN A 200 -11.73 2.95 10.36
N ALA A 201 -12.04 4.19 10.70
CA ALA A 201 -12.92 5.04 9.92
C ALA A 201 -12.23 6.37 9.60
N SER A 202 -12.51 6.91 8.42
CA SER A 202 -12.06 8.26 8.06
C SER A 202 -13.09 9.00 7.23
N LEU A 203 -13.13 10.32 7.45
CA LEU A 203 -13.86 11.30 6.64
C LEU A 203 -12.86 12.36 6.18
N ASP A 204 -12.82 12.57 4.88
CA ASP A 204 -11.97 13.57 4.25
C ASP A 204 -12.80 14.52 3.43
N TRP A 205 -12.39 15.79 3.44
CA TRP A 205 -12.96 16.81 2.55
C TRP A 205 -11.87 17.75 2.07
N ASN A 206 -11.99 18.16 0.83
CA ASN A 206 -11.14 19.17 0.22
C ASN A 206 -12.02 20.18 -0.50
N ARG A 207 -12.10 21.40 0.01
CA ARG A 207 -12.97 22.48 -0.50
C ARG A 207 -12.16 23.67 -0.99
N PRO A 208 -12.18 23.96 -2.29
CA PRO A 208 -11.60 25.18 -2.82
C PRO A 208 -12.51 26.41 -2.58
N PHE A 209 -11.93 27.53 -2.14
CA PHE A 209 -12.58 28.83 -1.97
C PHE A 209 -11.72 29.91 -2.59
N LEU A 210 -12.03 30.37 -3.78
CA LEU A 210 -11.27 31.44 -4.46
C LEU A 210 -9.74 31.16 -4.45
N ARG A 211 -9.01 31.76 -3.50
CA ARG A 211 -7.55 31.61 -3.30
C ARG A 211 -7.18 30.69 -2.17
N PHE A 212 -8.18 30.19 -1.43
CA PHE A 212 -8.00 29.26 -0.34
C PHE A 212 -8.37 27.85 -0.76
N ASN A 213 -7.69 26.90 -0.23
CA ASN A 213 -8.10 25.50 -0.24
C ASN A 213 -8.13 25.00 1.20
N TRP A 214 -9.25 24.43 1.62
CA TRP A 214 -9.40 23.82 2.93
C TRP A 214 -9.51 22.32 2.79
N HIS A 215 -8.53 21.62 3.31
CA HIS A 215 -8.54 20.18 3.44
C HIS A 215 -8.70 19.82 4.91
N GLY A 216 -9.73 19.07 5.24
CA GLY A 216 -9.94 18.52 6.57
C GLY A 216 -10.02 17.00 6.53
N ARG A 217 -9.60 16.37 7.62
CA ARG A 217 -9.66 14.92 7.81
C ARG A 217 -9.97 14.60 9.28
N ILE A 218 -10.91 13.69 9.47
CA ILE A 218 -11.18 13.07 10.76
C ILE A 218 -10.91 11.57 10.59
N MET A 219 -10.13 11.01 11.50
CA MET A 219 -9.84 9.58 11.52
C MET A 219 -10.10 9.02 12.91
N TRP A 220 -10.54 7.80 12.94
CA TRP A 220 -10.72 7.00 14.12
C TRP A 220 -10.13 5.61 13.89
N SER A 221 -9.46 5.08 14.90
CA SER A 221 -9.01 3.69 14.97
C SER A 221 -9.43 3.08 16.30
N HIS A 222 -9.81 1.83 16.25
CA HIS A 222 -10.20 1.06 17.43
C HIS A 222 -9.60 -0.33 17.32
N ILE A 223 -8.86 -0.75 18.34
CA ILE A 223 -8.27 -2.08 18.42
C ILE A 223 -8.92 -2.86 19.56
N GLU A 224 -9.29 -4.08 19.25
CA GLU A 224 -9.82 -5.04 20.20
C GLU A 224 -9.01 -6.33 20.13
N SER A 225 -8.54 -6.76 21.29
CA SER A 225 -7.89 -8.05 21.50
C SER A 225 -8.24 -8.58 22.90
N LYS A 226 -7.80 -9.79 23.24
CA LYS A 226 -8.00 -10.33 24.60
C LYS A 226 -7.34 -9.51 25.69
N GLU A 227 -6.30 -8.75 25.36
CA GLU A 227 -5.47 -8.05 26.31
C GLU A 227 -5.60 -6.52 26.21
N GLN A 228 -6.23 -6.01 25.14
CA GLN A 228 -6.22 -4.59 24.82
C GLN A 228 -7.53 -4.14 24.19
N LEU A 229 -8.10 -3.05 24.68
CA LEU A 229 -9.23 -2.35 24.12
C LEU A 229 -8.92 -0.86 24.10
N GLU A 230 -8.58 -0.30 22.95
CA GLU A 230 -8.13 1.07 22.84
C GLU A 230 -8.65 1.77 21.59
N SER A 231 -8.69 3.10 21.64
CA SER A 231 -9.09 3.93 20.51
C SER A 231 -8.12 5.08 20.29
N GLY A 232 -7.97 5.43 19.02
CA GLY A 232 -7.22 6.60 18.58
C GLY A 232 -8.10 7.51 17.72
N TYR A 233 -7.91 8.82 17.86
CA TYR A 233 -8.62 9.85 17.10
C TYR A 233 -7.60 10.85 16.55
N LEU A 234 -7.80 11.27 15.30
CA LEU A 234 -7.05 12.34 14.67
C LEU A 234 -8.03 13.28 13.96
N TRP A 235 -7.94 14.55 14.29
CA TRP A 235 -8.60 15.60 13.53
C TRP A 235 -7.55 16.57 13.02
N LEU A 236 -7.42 16.69 11.70
CA LEU A 236 -6.52 17.63 11.08
C LEU A 236 -7.24 18.59 10.13
N ASN A 237 -6.71 19.79 10.03
CA ASN A 237 -7.11 20.80 9.09
C ASN A 237 -5.89 21.42 8.43
N ASP A 238 -5.92 21.46 7.10
CA ASP A 238 -4.93 22.13 6.26
C ASP A 238 -5.59 23.30 5.56
N PHE A 239 -4.91 24.42 5.57
CA PHE A 239 -5.33 25.63 4.86
C PHE A 239 -4.21 26.04 3.91
N ASP A 240 -4.48 25.98 2.62
CA ASP A 240 -3.59 26.48 1.58
C ASP A 240 -4.07 27.85 1.11
N TYR A 241 -3.18 28.83 1.06
CA TYR A 241 -3.47 30.16 0.56
C TYR A 241 -2.43 30.57 -0.49
N HIS A 242 -2.91 31.01 -1.66
CA HIS A 242 -2.07 31.46 -2.76
C HIS A 242 -2.17 32.98 -2.92
N PHE A 243 -1.06 33.68 -2.71
CA PHE A 243 -0.96 35.11 -2.90
C PHE A 243 0.22 35.49 -3.78
N LYS A 244 -0.04 35.91 -5.02
CA LYS A 244 0.99 36.22 -6.04
C LYS A 244 1.99 35.05 -6.19
N ARG A 245 3.21 35.25 -5.70
CA ARG A 245 4.33 34.30 -5.77
C ARG A 245 4.47 33.46 -4.49
N PHE A 246 3.67 33.74 -3.48
CA PHE A 246 3.71 33.04 -2.22
C PHE A 246 2.61 31.99 -2.14
N LYS A 247 2.95 30.83 -1.60
CA LYS A 247 2.03 29.79 -1.16
C LYS A 247 2.24 29.58 0.33
N PHE A 248 1.18 29.72 1.11
CA PHE A 248 1.17 29.47 2.53
C PHE A 248 0.38 28.18 2.76
N GLN A 249 0.97 27.25 3.49
CA GLN A 249 0.31 26.01 3.89
C GLN A 249 0.37 25.93 5.41
N MET A 250 -0.77 25.87 6.05
CA MET A 250 -0.89 25.77 7.48
C MET A 250 -1.63 24.47 7.83
N ARG A 251 -1.07 23.68 8.73
CA ARG A 251 -1.73 22.49 9.32
C ARG A 251 -1.93 22.69 10.79
N THR A 252 -3.08 22.25 11.29
CA THR A 252 -3.35 22.00 12.70
C THR A 252 -3.92 20.59 12.83
N ALA A 253 -3.31 19.77 13.69
CA ALA A 253 -3.75 18.41 13.97
C ALA A 253 -3.92 18.23 15.48
N TRP A 254 -5.06 17.67 15.88
CA TRP A 254 -5.35 17.23 17.25
C TRP A 254 -5.35 15.71 17.30
N ILE A 255 -4.60 15.16 18.23
CA ILE A 255 -4.31 13.74 18.32
C ILE A 255 -4.75 13.25 19.70
N TRP A 256 -5.54 12.17 19.71
CA TRP A 256 -5.89 11.39 20.89
C TRP A 256 -5.66 9.93 20.57
N SER A 257 -4.72 9.29 21.20
CA SER A 257 -4.48 7.87 21.06
C SER A 257 -4.01 7.29 22.38
N GLY A 258 -4.51 6.12 22.73
CA GLY A 258 -4.13 5.42 23.97
C GLY A 258 -2.79 4.70 23.85
N SER A 259 -2.41 4.29 22.61
CA SER A 259 -1.19 3.53 22.37
C SER A 259 -0.69 3.66 20.93
N TYR A 260 0.50 3.11 20.69
CA TYR A 260 1.06 3.01 19.35
C TYR A 260 0.24 2.09 18.42
N ASP A 261 -0.54 1.15 18.93
CA ASP A 261 -1.32 0.22 18.13
C ASP A 261 -2.54 0.87 17.48
N THR A 262 -3.04 1.96 18.08
CA THR A 262 -4.13 2.79 17.53
C THR A 262 -3.62 3.99 16.71
N ARG A 263 -2.32 4.01 16.34
CA ARG A 263 -1.72 5.10 15.55
C ARG A 263 -2.42 5.33 14.23
N LEU A 264 -2.46 6.58 13.85
CA LEU A 264 -3.06 7.03 12.60
C LEU A 264 -1.99 7.69 11.71
N TYR A 265 -2.13 7.58 10.41
CA TYR A 265 -1.15 8.11 9.46
C TYR A 265 -1.80 9.16 8.55
N ALA A 266 -1.13 10.29 8.41
CA ALA A 266 -1.53 11.31 7.45
C ALA A 266 -0.30 11.99 6.85
N TYR A 267 -0.34 12.22 5.53
CA TYR A 267 0.71 13.00 4.86
C TYR A 267 0.78 14.41 5.42
N GLU A 268 1.99 14.90 5.66
CA GLU A 268 2.22 16.29 6.05
C GLU A 268 2.68 17.15 4.87
N PRO A 269 2.25 18.43 4.84
CA PRO A 269 2.90 19.42 3.98
C PRO A 269 4.41 19.40 4.25
N SER A 270 5.19 19.28 3.22
CA SER A 270 6.64 19.14 3.34
C SER A 270 7.37 19.91 2.26
N LEU A 271 8.66 20.13 2.45
CA LEU A 271 9.52 20.80 1.47
C LEU A 271 9.49 20.06 0.12
N PRO A 272 9.70 20.75 -1.01
CA PRO A 272 9.83 20.11 -2.31
C PRO A 272 10.81 18.94 -2.26
N PHE A 273 10.45 17.83 -2.91
CA PHE A 273 11.23 16.57 -2.94
C PHE A 273 11.36 15.83 -1.61
N SER A 274 10.65 16.23 -0.57
CA SER A 274 10.52 15.46 0.66
C SER A 274 9.12 14.87 0.79
N PHE A 275 9.04 13.75 1.53
CA PHE A 275 7.81 13.02 1.74
C PHE A 275 7.71 12.64 3.21
N LEU A 276 6.72 13.17 3.91
CA LEU A 276 6.52 12.95 5.32
C LEU A 276 5.16 12.28 5.56
N LEU A 277 5.20 11.09 6.14
CA LEU A 277 4.04 10.33 6.59
C LEU A 277 4.23 9.92 8.06
N PRO A 278 4.11 10.85 9.00
CA PRO A 278 4.28 10.53 10.41
C PRO A 278 3.17 9.65 10.95
N ALA A 279 3.49 8.86 11.96
CA ALA A 279 2.52 8.21 12.81
C ALA A 279 2.06 9.19 13.89
N TYR A 280 0.75 9.32 14.03
CA TYR A 280 0.10 10.12 15.08
C TYR A 280 -0.42 9.15 16.15
N TYR A 281 0.15 9.14 17.35
CA TYR A 281 -0.22 8.20 18.41
C TYR A 281 -0.21 8.80 19.83
N ASP A 282 0.62 9.79 20.14
CA ASP A 282 0.62 10.41 21.47
C ASP A 282 -0.41 11.56 21.52
N PRO A 283 -1.18 11.70 22.65
CA PRO A 283 -2.10 12.81 22.83
C PRO A 283 -1.36 14.17 22.74
N SER A 284 -1.63 14.91 21.70
CA SER A 284 -0.93 16.16 21.40
C SER A 284 -1.64 17.01 20.37
N THR A 285 -1.16 18.25 20.25
CA THR A 285 -1.53 19.13 19.14
C THR A 285 -0.28 19.44 18.32
N ARG A 286 -0.38 19.26 17.01
CA ARG A 286 0.72 19.53 16.08
C ARG A 286 0.33 20.62 15.10
N ASN A 287 1.13 21.69 15.07
CA ASN A 287 0.97 22.81 14.17
C ASN A 287 2.16 22.89 13.21
N LEU A 288 1.92 23.18 11.94
CA LEU A 288 2.93 23.34 10.92
C LEU A 288 2.57 24.53 10.05
N LEU A 289 3.56 25.36 9.72
CA LEU A 289 3.46 26.42 8.73
C LEU A 289 4.59 26.24 7.71
N LEU A 290 4.21 26.15 6.45
CA LEU A 290 5.13 26.10 5.31
C LEU A 290 4.86 27.31 4.42
N ILE A 291 5.91 28.05 4.09
CA ILE A 291 5.86 29.21 3.18
C ILE A 291 6.73 28.91 1.97
N GLU A 292 6.14 28.86 0.81
CA GLU A 292 6.84 28.68 -0.47
C GLU A 292 6.81 29.98 -1.29
N TYR A 293 7.97 30.41 -1.78
CA TYR A 293 8.11 31.53 -2.69
C TYR A 293 8.58 31.02 -4.05
N LYS A 294 7.90 31.41 -5.13
CA LYS A 294 8.27 31.09 -6.52
C LYS A 294 8.72 32.34 -7.26
N SER A 295 9.99 32.40 -7.64
CA SER A 295 10.53 33.47 -8.49
C SER A 295 10.06 33.30 -9.95
N GLU A 296 10.10 34.39 -10.74
CA GLU A 296 9.87 34.36 -12.19
C GLU A 296 10.83 33.43 -12.92
N ASN A 297 12.03 33.31 -12.44
CA ASN A 297 13.08 32.45 -13.00
C ASN A 297 13.01 30.98 -12.56
N LYS A 298 11.81 30.51 -12.13
CA LYS A 298 11.56 29.13 -11.65
C LYS A 298 12.35 28.71 -10.40
N LEU A 299 13.02 29.64 -9.71
CA LEU A 299 13.62 29.37 -8.41
C LEU A 299 12.49 29.28 -7.37
N SER A 300 12.44 28.21 -6.60
CA SER A 300 11.53 28.08 -5.45
C SER A 300 12.35 28.00 -4.15
N VAL A 301 11.92 28.74 -3.13
CA VAL A 301 12.47 28.69 -1.78
C VAL A 301 11.29 28.36 -0.86
N ALA A 302 11.47 27.39 0.02
CA ALA A 302 10.47 26.99 1.00
C ALA A 302 11.09 26.98 2.40
N LEU A 303 10.34 27.49 3.40
CA LEU A 303 10.69 27.58 4.82
C LEU A 303 9.58 26.96 5.65
#